data_da1845c65d6575f8191c3d5ee2297a13
#
_entry.id   da1845c65d6575f8191c3d5ee2297a13
#
_cell.length_a   1.000
_cell.length_b   1.000
_cell.length_c   1.000
_cell.angle_alpha   90.00
_cell.angle_beta   90.00
_cell.angle_gamma   90.00
#
_symmetry.space_group_name_H-M   'P 1'
#
loop_
_entity.id
_entity.type
_entity.pdbx_description
1 polymer ?
#
loop_
_entity_poly.entity_id
_entity_poly.type
_entity_poly.pdbx_seq_one_letter_code
_entity_poly.pdbx_strand_id
1 'polypeptide(L)'
;GFSLAEDIRKLSIEVPIVFLTAKSMTEDKIKGFKAGADDYITKPFSMDEFSLRIEAILKRTGSISAKKSNGFALGKYFFDSSNYKLSIGETEIKKLTKKEADILRILCEQKGNVVERDLILNLVWGDDSYFNGRSLDVFITKLRKYLKEDDAINIKNVHGVGFVIEC
;
A
#
# COMPACT_ATOMS: atom_id res chain seq x y z
N GLY A 1 22.27 -18.23 -0.40
CA GLY A 1 21.82 -16.86 -0.07
C GLY A 1 22.69 -15.81 -0.72
N PHE A 2 23.99 -15.82 -0.49
CA PHE A 2 24.90 -14.76 -1.00
C PHE A 2 24.99 -14.77 -2.52
N SER A 3 25.15 -15.94 -3.15
CA SER A 3 25.18 -16.09 -4.61
C SER A 3 23.90 -15.55 -5.28
N LEU A 4 22.73 -15.83 -4.69
CA LEU A 4 21.46 -15.30 -5.20
C LEU A 4 21.41 -13.77 -5.12
N ALA A 5 21.92 -13.18 -4.04
CA ALA A 5 21.96 -11.71 -3.90
C ALA A 5 22.87 -11.08 -4.97
N GLU A 6 24.02 -11.67 -5.24
CA GLU A 6 24.93 -11.24 -6.30
C GLU A 6 24.28 -11.34 -7.69
N ASP A 7 23.53 -12.41 -7.96
CA ASP A 7 22.82 -12.58 -9.23
C ASP A 7 21.68 -11.57 -9.39
N ILE A 8 20.91 -11.28 -8.32
CA ILE A 8 19.90 -10.24 -8.32
C ILE A 8 20.53 -8.86 -8.59
N ARG A 9 21.68 -8.57 -7.97
CA ARG A 9 22.39 -7.30 -8.21
C ARG A 9 22.87 -7.10 -9.63
N LYS A 10 23.24 -8.17 -10.32
CA LYS A 10 23.58 -8.12 -11.76
C LYS A 10 22.37 -7.79 -12.62
N LEU A 11 21.16 -8.19 -12.18
CA LEU A 11 19.92 -7.96 -12.93
C LEU A 11 19.27 -6.62 -12.58
N SER A 12 19.37 -6.15 -11.32
CA SER A 12 18.79 -4.89 -10.86
C SER A 12 19.55 -4.35 -9.65
N ILE A 13 20.02 -3.10 -9.77
CA ILE A 13 20.70 -2.37 -8.68
C ILE A 13 19.69 -1.83 -7.68
N GLU A 14 18.44 -1.60 -8.10
CA GLU A 14 17.44 -0.85 -7.33
C GLU A 14 16.60 -1.71 -6.37
N VAL A 15 16.57 -3.03 -6.57
CA VAL A 15 15.77 -3.93 -5.71
C VAL A 15 16.42 -4.05 -4.33
N PRO A 16 15.75 -3.67 -3.24
CA PRO A 16 16.29 -3.87 -1.90
C PRO A 16 16.45 -5.34 -1.55
N ILE A 17 17.60 -5.69 -0.97
CA ILE A 17 17.92 -7.07 -0.55
C ILE A 17 18.18 -7.07 0.95
N VAL A 18 17.39 -7.87 1.70
CA VAL A 18 17.55 -8.05 3.14
C VAL A 18 17.80 -9.52 3.46
N PHE A 19 18.89 -9.80 4.17
CA PHE A 19 19.15 -11.16 4.66
C PHE A 19 18.46 -11.42 5.99
N LEU A 20 17.68 -12.50 6.05
CA LEU A 20 17.09 -13.05 7.27
C LEU A 20 17.79 -14.35 7.63
N THR A 21 18.58 -14.39 8.70
CA THR A 21 19.45 -15.50 9.00
C THR A 21 19.64 -15.76 10.50
N ALA A 22 19.92 -17.01 10.85
CA ALA A 22 20.35 -17.37 12.20
C ALA A 22 21.84 -17.10 12.44
N LYS A 23 22.62 -16.77 11.38
CA LYS A 23 24.05 -16.49 11.50
C LYS A 23 24.27 -15.07 12.02
N SER A 24 24.91 -14.96 13.17
CA SER A 24 25.17 -13.69 13.85
C SER A 24 26.63 -13.22 13.78
N MET A 25 27.53 -14.04 13.20
CA MET A 25 28.95 -13.72 13.12
C MET A 25 29.20 -12.48 12.25
N THR A 26 30.11 -11.63 12.71
CA THR A 26 30.46 -10.38 12.02
C THR A 26 30.96 -10.64 10.59
N GLU A 27 31.68 -11.73 10.37
CA GLU A 27 32.16 -12.13 9.04
C GLU A 27 31.04 -12.46 8.05
N ASP A 28 29.97 -13.11 8.51
CA ASP A 28 28.81 -13.43 7.67
C ASP A 28 28.02 -12.15 7.32
N LYS A 29 27.92 -11.19 8.24
CA LYS A 29 27.33 -9.88 7.96
C LYS A 29 28.13 -9.10 6.93
N ILE A 30 29.46 -9.07 7.07
CA ILE A 30 30.34 -8.40 6.10
C ILE A 30 30.21 -9.03 4.72
N LYS A 31 30.14 -10.37 4.63
CA LYS A 31 29.90 -11.07 3.34
C LYS A 31 28.54 -10.71 2.75
N GLY A 32 27.49 -10.62 3.57
CA GLY A 32 26.14 -10.20 3.12
C GLY A 32 26.13 -8.79 2.51
N PHE A 33 26.75 -7.84 3.17
CA PHE A 33 26.85 -6.48 2.64
C PHE A 33 27.74 -6.39 1.39
N LYS A 34 28.84 -7.16 1.32
CA LYS A 34 29.66 -7.25 0.10
C LYS A 34 28.92 -7.87 -1.09
N ALA A 35 27.97 -8.78 -0.83
CA ALA A 35 27.09 -9.35 -1.85
C ALA A 35 25.97 -8.37 -2.30
N GLY A 36 25.96 -7.15 -1.77
CA GLY A 36 25.02 -6.10 -2.15
C GLY A 36 23.74 -6.05 -1.34
N ALA A 37 23.70 -6.57 -0.12
CA ALA A 37 22.56 -6.44 0.77
C ALA A 37 22.39 -5.03 1.31
N ASP A 38 21.15 -4.60 1.46
CA ASP A 38 20.78 -3.31 2.08
C ASP A 38 20.65 -3.42 3.59
N ASP A 39 20.30 -4.59 4.11
CA ASP A 39 20.32 -4.89 5.55
C ASP A 39 20.49 -6.40 5.83
N TYR A 40 20.75 -6.70 7.12
CA TYR A 40 21.02 -8.04 7.61
C TYR A 40 20.36 -8.21 8.98
N ILE A 41 19.30 -9.01 9.04
CA ILE A 41 18.50 -9.24 10.26
C ILE A 41 18.76 -10.64 10.78
N THR A 42 19.18 -10.75 12.03
CA THR A 42 19.44 -12.03 12.69
C THR A 42 18.24 -12.56 13.43
N LYS A 43 17.96 -13.84 13.28
CA LYS A 43 16.93 -14.56 14.05
C LYS A 43 17.45 -14.90 15.46
N PRO A 44 16.61 -14.76 16.51
CA PRO A 44 15.23 -14.29 16.50
C PRO A 44 15.13 -12.77 16.38
N PHE A 45 14.10 -12.24 15.72
CA PHE A 45 13.77 -10.81 15.62
C PHE A 45 12.29 -10.58 15.92
N SER A 46 11.94 -9.39 16.39
CA SER A 46 10.54 -9.00 16.54
C SER A 46 9.95 -8.51 15.21
N MET A 47 8.64 -8.66 15.04
CA MET A 47 7.96 -8.14 13.84
C MET A 47 8.03 -6.61 13.77
N ASP A 48 8.05 -5.93 14.92
CA ASP A 48 8.19 -4.48 14.99
C ASP A 48 9.58 -4.04 14.49
N GLU A 49 10.65 -4.72 14.94
CA GLU A 49 12.01 -4.47 14.43
C GLU A 49 12.10 -4.71 12.92
N PHE A 50 11.54 -5.83 12.45
CA PHE A 50 11.50 -6.16 11.03
C PHE A 50 10.81 -5.08 10.21
N SER A 51 9.61 -4.66 10.64
CA SER A 51 8.81 -3.63 9.94
C SER A 51 9.53 -2.29 9.86
N LEU A 52 10.11 -1.83 10.96
CA LEU A 52 10.85 -0.57 11.01
C LEU A 52 12.10 -0.58 10.11
N ARG A 53 12.82 -1.69 10.05
CA ARG A 53 13.98 -1.84 9.15
C ARG A 53 13.58 -1.84 7.69
N ILE A 54 12.51 -2.56 7.32
CA ILE A 54 11.99 -2.56 5.94
C ILE A 54 11.53 -1.15 5.54
N GLU A 55 10.80 -0.44 6.39
CA GLU A 55 10.42 0.94 6.13
C GLU A 55 11.62 1.86 5.90
N ALA A 56 12.67 1.73 6.72
CA ALA A 56 13.87 2.53 6.58
C ALA A 56 14.61 2.27 5.26
N ILE A 57 14.67 1.00 4.84
CA ILE A 57 15.29 0.60 3.57
C ILE A 57 14.49 1.15 2.40
N LEU A 58 13.18 0.96 2.39
CA LEU A 58 12.30 1.45 1.35
C LEU A 58 12.33 2.97 1.21
N LYS A 59 12.51 3.71 2.31
CA LYS A 59 12.75 5.15 2.29
C LYS A 59 14.08 5.53 1.61
N ARG A 60 15.15 4.78 1.87
CA ARG A 60 16.50 5.07 1.32
C ARG A 60 16.61 4.75 -0.16
N THR A 61 16.01 3.64 -0.61
CA THR A 61 16.11 3.19 -2.00
C THR A 61 15.24 3.97 -2.97
N GLY A 62 14.51 4.99 -2.47
CA GLY A 62 13.59 5.74 -3.33
C GLY A 62 12.38 4.94 -3.82
N SER A 63 12.29 3.65 -3.44
CA SER A 63 11.11 2.83 -3.75
C SER A 63 9.85 3.33 -3.01
N ILE A 64 10.06 4.15 -1.95
CA ILE A 64 9.02 5.01 -1.34
C ILE A 64 9.25 6.49 -1.74
N SER A 65 10.39 6.86 -2.36
CA SER A 65 10.71 8.17 -2.94
C SER A 65 10.45 8.32 -4.45
N ALA A 66 9.94 7.33 -5.17
CA ALA A 66 8.95 7.74 -6.11
C ALA A 66 7.99 8.51 -5.22
N LYS A 67 7.94 9.87 -5.31
CA LYS A 67 6.85 10.66 -4.78
C LYS A 67 5.64 9.74 -4.90
N LYS A 68 5.21 9.08 -3.81
CA LYS A 68 3.80 8.87 -3.67
C LYS A 68 3.30 10.29 -3.76
N SER A 69 2.95 10.71 -4.93
CA SER A 69 1.87 11.62 -5.06
C SER A 69 0.81 10.86 -4.27
N ASN A 70 0.63 11.22 -2.99
CA ASN A 70 -0.42 10.65 -2.16
C ASN A 70 -1.77 11.02 -2.77
N GLY A 71 -1.76 11.28 -4.09
CA GLY A 71 -2.81 11.72 -4.94
C GLY A 71 -3.07 10.74 -6.08
N PHE A 72 -4.34 10.42 -6.26
CA PHE A 72 -4.85 9.57 -7.33
C PHE A 72 -5.69 10.41 -8.28
N ALA A 73 -5.37 10.36 -9.57
CA ALA A 73 -6.24 10.91 -10.60
C ALA A 73 -7.37 9.92 -10.87
N LEU A 74 -8.61 10.37 -10.66
CA LEU A 74 -9.83 9.61 -10.84
C LEU A 74 -10.75 10.40 -11.78
N GLY A 75 -10.63 10.19 -13.09
CA GLY A 75 -11.37 10.98 -14.06
C GLY A 75 -11.15 12.48 -13.85
N LYS A 76 -12.23 13.24 -13.58
CA LYS A 76 -12.16 14.68 -13.25
C LYS A 76 -11.66 14.98 -11.84
N TYR A 77 -11.66 13.96 -10.95
CA TYR A 77 -11.28 14.14 -9.56
C TYR A 77 -9.79 13.92 -9.33
N PHE A 78 -9.29 14.59 -8.32
CA PHE A 78 -8.00 14.32 -7.71
C PHE A 78 -8.20 13.98 -6.24
N PHE A 79 -7.76 12.79 -5.83
CA PHE A 79 -7.82 12.33 -4.45
C PHE A 79 -6.46 12.42 -3.79
N ASP A 80 -6.30 13.34 -2.85
CA ASP A 80 -5.12 13.44 -1.97
C ASP A 80 -5.33 12.58 -0.72
N SER A 81 -4.72 11.40 -0.71
CA SER A 81 -4.88 10.45 0.39
C SER A 81 -4.17 10.88 1.67
N SER A 82 -3.15 11.74 1.60
CA SER A 82 -2.44 12.26 2.79
C SER A 82 -3.25 13.31 3.54
N ASN A 83 -3.95 14.15 2.81
CA ASN A 83 -4.77 15.22 3.38
C ASN A 83 -6.26 14.86 3.45
N TYR A 84 -6.63 13.65 2.99
CA TYR A 84 -8.02 13.16 2.95
C TYR A 84 -8.95 14.06 2.13
N LYS A 85 -8.44 14.60 1.03
CA LYS A 85 -9.15 15.58 0.20
C LYS A 85 -9.51 15.02 -1.16
N LEU A 86 -10.74 15.26 -1.57
CA LEU A 86 -11.24 15.02 -2.91
C LEU A 86 -11.51 16.38 -3.58
N SER A 87 -10.90 16.62 -4.74
CA SER A 87 -11.03 17.88 -5.48
C SER A 87 -11.29 17.67 -6.96
N ILE A 88 -11.84 18.69 -7.62
CA ILE A 88 -11.91 18.81 -9.08
C ILE A 88 -11.17 20.10 -9.45
N GLY A 89 -10.05 19.96 -10.20
CA GLY A 89 -9.17 21.08 -10.44
C GLY A 89 -8.63 21.65 -9.12
N GLU A 90 -8.79 22.95 -8.93
CA GLU A 90 -8.37 23.64 -7.69
C GLU A 90 -9.45 23.65 -6.60
N THR A 91 -10.66 23.16 -6.90
CA THR A 91 -11.80 23.21 -5.97
C THR A 91 -11.86 21.94 -5.12
N GLU A 92 -11.78 22.10 -3.80
CA GLU A 92 -12.05 21.02 -2.85
C GLU A 92 -13.53 20.68 -2.85
N ILE A 93 -13.88 19.46 -3.27
CA ILE A 93 -15.27 18.99 -3.29
C ILE A 93 -15.66 18.39 -1.95
N LYS A 94 -14.74 17.63 -1.33
CA LYS A 94 -15.02 16.94 -0.07
C LYS A 94 -13.76 16.64 0.71
N LYS A 95 -13.80 16.91 2.02
CA LYS A 95 -12.86 16.35 2.99
C LYS A 95 -13.40 15.02 3.50
N LEU A 96 -12.66 13.95 3.27
CA LEU A 96 -13.03 12.61 3.66
C LEU A 96 -12.66 12.34 5.11
N THR A 97 -13.41 11.45 5.76
CA THR A 97 -12.95 10.85 7.02
C THR A 97 -11.80 9.87 6.76
N LYS A 98 -11.03 9.53 7.80
CA LYS A 98 -9.92 8.59 7.67
C LYS A 98 -10.34 7.27 7.02
N LYS A 99 -11.45 6.67 7.47
CA LYS A 99 -11.96 5.41 6.92
C LYS A 99 -12.40 5.52 5.47
N GLU A 100 -13.10 6.61 5.09
CA GLU A 100 -13.46 6.88 3.69
C GLU A 100 -12.22 7.00 2.81
N ALA A 101 -11.21 7.73 3.27
CA ALA A 101 -9.95 7.91 2.55
C ALA A 101 -9.16 6.60 2.45
N ASP A 102 -9.08 5.81 3.51
CA ASP A 102 -8.38 4.52 3.49
C ASP A 102 -9.04 3.53 2.52
N ILE A 103 -10.37 3.44 2.50
CA ILE A 103 -11.11 2.60 1.55
C ILE A 103 -10.87 3.07 0.11
N LEU A 104 -11.02 4.37 -0.15
CA LEU A 104 -10.81 4.93 -1.48
C LEU A 104 -9.37 4.70 -1.96
N ARG A 105 -8.38 4.87 -1.09
CA ARG A 105 -6.97 4.61 -1.39
C ARG A 105 -6.73 3.16 -1.80
N ILE A 106 -7.24 2.20 -1.04
CA ILE A 106 -7.11 0.76 -1.34
C ILE A 106 -7.69 0.45 -2.72
N LEU A 107 -8.87 0.98 -3.04
CA LEU A 107 -9.49 0.80 -4.35
C LEU A 107 -8.67 1.46 -5.48
N CYS A 108 -8.11 2.65 -5.24
CA CYS A 108 -7.29 3.36 -6.23
C CYS A 108 -5.96 2.66 -6.50
N GLU A 109 -5.31 2.11 -5.46
CA GLU A 109 -4.07 1.33 -5.58
C GLU A 109 -4.28 0.07 -6.42
N GLN A 110 -5.49 -0.47 -6.44
CA GLN A 110 -5.90 -1.66 -7.18
C GLN A 110 -6.86 -1.33 -8.34
N LYS A 111 -6.78 -0.11 -8.88
CA LYS A 111 -7.65 0.35 -9.96
C LYS A 111 -7.80 -0.68 -11.09
N GLY A 112 -9.04 -0.99 -11.46
CA GLY A 112 -9.36 -1.99 -12.49
C GLY A 112 -9.32 -3.44 -12.01
N ASN A 113 -8.85 -3.71 -10.78
CA ASN A 113 -8.85 -5.03 -10.19
C ASN A 113 -9.87 -5.13 -9.05
N VAL A 114 -10.40 -6.33 -8.84
CA VAL A 114 -11.32 -6.59 -7.74
C VAL A 114 -10.55 -6.67 -6.42
N VAL A 115 -10.95 -5.86 -5.45
CA VAL A 115 -10.42 -5.92 -4.08
C VAL A 115 -11.42 -6.69 -3.22
N GLU A 116 -10.94 -7.75 -2.60
CA GLU A 116 -11.77 -8.60 -1.74
C GLU A 116 -12.32 -7.82 -0.54
N ARG A 117 -13.58 -8.10 -0.21
CA ARG A 117 -14.29 -7.45 0.91
C ARG A 117 -13.54 -7.62 2.23
N ASP A 118 -13.10 -8.84 2.53
CA ASP A 118 -12.40 -9.15 3.78
C ASP A 118 -11.03 -8.46 3.86
N LEU A 119 -10.36 -8.29 2.73
CA LEU A 119 -9.10 -7.54 2.67
C LEU A 119 -9.33 -6.07 3.07
N ILE A 120 -10.36 -5.43 2.52
CA ILE A 120 -10.69 -4.03 2.88
C ILE A 120 -11.04 -3.94 4.37
N LEU A 121 -11.88 -4.87 4.87
CA LEU A 121 -12.28 -4.90 6.28
C LEU A 121 -11.08 -5.05 7.21
N ASN A 122 -10.17 -5.98 6.92
CA ASN A 122 -8.98 -6.21 7.72
C ASN A 122 -8.02 -5.01 7.71
N LEU A 123 -7.82 -4.37 6.56
CA LEU A 123 -6.92 -3.22 6.44
C LEU A 123 -7.48 -1.97 7.13
N VAL A 124 -8.79 -1.75 7.13
CA VAL A 124 -9.43 -0.52 7.64
C VAL A 124 -9.89 -0.66 9.09
N TRP A 125 -10.32 -1.85 9.51
CA TRP A 125 -10.86 -2.13 10.87
C TRP A 125 -10.01 -3.10 11.68
N GLY A 126 -9.06 -3.82 11.07
CA GLY A 126 -8.25 -4.82 11.77
C GLY A 126 -9.06 -6.02 12.23
N ASP A 127 -8.77 -6.52 13.45
CA ASP A 127 -9.38 -7.74 13.99
C ASP A 127 -10.90 -7.62 14.25
N ASP A 128 -11.44 -6.39 14.30
CA ASP A 128 -12.87 -6.11 14.45
C ASP A 128 -13.66 -6.21 13.13
N SER A 129 -13.05 -6.76 12.09
CA SER A 129 -13.63 -6.80 10.73
C SER A 129 -14.96 -7.54 10.63
N TYR A 130 -15.16 -8.58 11.44
CA TYR A 130 -16.36 -9.44 11.40
C TYR A 130 -17.68 -8.68 11.53
N PHE A 131 -17.74 -7.67 12.40
CA PHE A 131 -18.95 -6.87 12.64
C PHE A 131 -19.13 -5.69 11.68
N ASN A 132 -18.14 -5.38 10.86
CA ASN A 132 -18.07 -4.14 10.08
C ASN A 132 -18.47 -4.28 8.60
N GLY A 133 -18.94 -5.47 8.19
CA GLY A 133 -19.34 -5.71 6.80
C GLY A 133 -20.45 -4.77 6.30
N ARG A 134 -21.46 -4.51 7.12
CA ARG A 134 -22.55 -3.55 6.80
C ARG A 134 -22.04 -2.11 6.76
N SER A 135 -21.06 -1.78 7.60
CA SER A 135 -20.44 -0.46 7.63
C SER A 135 -19.67 -0.18 6.33
N LEU A 136 -19.00 -1.19 5.77
CA LEU A 136 -18.30 -1.05 4.48
C LEU A 136 -19.26 -0.65 3.35
N ASP A 137 -20.43 -1.26 3.27
CA ASP A 137 -21.44 -0.92 2.24
C ASP A 137 -21.91 0.54 2.36
N VAL A 138 -22.04 1.05 3.59
CA VAL A 138 -22.37 2.46 3.85
C VAL A 138 -21.26 3.38 3.33
N PHE A 139 -20.00 3.05 3.59
CA PHE A 139 -18.85 3.83 3.10
C PHE A 139 -18.75 3.80 1.57
N ILE A 140 -18.94 2.64 0.94
CA ILE A 140 -18.98 2.53 -0.52
C ILE A 140 -20.09 3.40 -1.12
N THR A 141 -21.29 3.39 -0.51
CA THR A 141 -22.40 4.22 -0.95
C THR A 141 -22.08 5.72 -0.84
N LYS A 142 -21.42 6.14 0.24
CA LYS A 142 -20.96 7.53 0.39
C LYS A 142 -19.92 7.90 -0.66
N LEU A 143 -18.92 7.05 -0.89
CA LEU A 143 -17.90 7.30 -1.91
C LEU A 143 -18.51 7.43 -3.31
N ARG A 144 -19.45 6.56 -3.67
CA ARG A 144 -20.22 6.69 -4.94
C ARG A 144 -20.91 8.04 -5.04
N LYS A 145 -21.52 8.51 -3.94
CA LYS A 145 -22.18 9.81 -3.90
C LYS A 145 -21.20 10.96 -4.09
N TYR A 146 -20.01 10.88 -3.53
CA TYR A 146 -18.98 11.93 -3.66
C TYR A 146 -18.40 11.98 -5.09
N LEU A 147 -18.34 10.85 -5.78
CA LEU A 147 -17.76 10.70 -7.13
C LEU A 147 -18.79 10.85 -8.25
N LYS A 148 -20.02 11.20 -7.94
CA LYS A 148 -21.17 11.20 -8.88
C LYS A 148 -21.10 12.22 -10.03
N GLU A 149 -20.21 13.23 -9.94
CA GLU A 149 -20.09 14.27 -10.95
C GLU A 149 -19.27 13.83 -12.18
N ASP A 150 -18.72 12.62 -12.13
CA ASP A 150 -18.02 12.00 -13.25
C ASP A 150 -18.56 10.59 -13.51
N ASP A 151 -19.37 10.44 -14.54
CA ASP A 151 -19.99 9.17 -14.93
C ASP A 151 -18.96 8.11 -15.38
N ALA A 152 -17.73 8.53 -15.69
CA ALA A 152 -16.64 7.62 -16.02
C ALA A 152 -16.16 6.83 -14.81
N ILE A 153 -16.39 7.34 -13.59
CA ILE A 153 -15.94 6.69 -12.36
C ILE A 153 -17.05 5.82 -11.79
N ASN A 154 -16.77 4.54 -11.64
CA ASN A 154 -17.73 3.62 -11.06
C ASN A 154 -17.06 2.68 -10.04
N ILE A 155 -17.61 2.62 -8.82
CA ILE A 155 -17.26 1.60 -7.84
C ILE A 155 -18.30 0.49 -7.97
N LYS A 156 -17.93 -0.60 -8.65
CA LYS A 156 -18.81 -1.76 -8.86
C LYS A 156 -18.69 -2.75 -7.71
N ASN A 157 -19.80 -3.39 -7.39
CA ASN A 157 -19.83 -4.55 -6.50
C ASN A 157 -19.66 -5.82 -7.34
N VAL A 158 -18.66 -6.63 -7.02
CA VAL A 158 -18.51 -7.97 -7.56
C VAL A 158 -19.11 -8.92 -6.53
N HIS A 159 -20.31 -9.42 -6.83
CA HIS A 159 -21.13 -10.18 -5.90
C HIS A 159 -20.36 -11.36 -5.29
N GLY A 160 -20.39 -11.47 -3.95
CA GLY A 160 -19.69 -12.52 -3.20
C GLY A 160 -18.17 -12.41 -3.14
N VAL A 161 -17.56 -11.39 -3.77
CA VAL A 161 -16.09 -11.20 -3.81
C VAL A 161 -15.67 -9.88 -3.17
N GLY A 162 -16.09 -8.75 -3.73
CA GLY A 162 -15.62 -7.46 -3.26
C GLY A 162 -16.02 -6.29 -4.16
N PHE A 163 -15.13 -5.33 -4.29
CA PHE A 163 -15.36 -4.10 -5.03
C PHE A 163 -14.25 -3.82 -6.03
N VAL A 164 -14.58 -3.14 -7.12
CA VAL A 164 -13.62 -2.64 -8.12
C VAL A 164 -13.95 -1.19 -8.43
N ILE A 165 -12.92 -0.35 -8.54
CA ILE A 165 -13.05 1.01 -9.07
C ILE A 165 -12.58 1.04 -10.51
N GLU A 166 -13.40 1.60 -11.38
CA GLU A 166 -13.13 1.82 -12.81
C GLU A 166 -13.21 3.32 -13.08
N CYS A 167 -12.32 3.83 -13.91
CA CYS A 167 -12.33 5.20 -14.44
C CYS A 167 -11.35 5.33 -15.60
#